data_a88a4113324c369fba4ab62b43e0e339
#
_entry.id   a88a4113324c369fba4ab62b43e0e339
#
_cell.length_a   1.000
_cell.length_b   1.000
_cell.length_c   1.000
_cell.angle_alpha   90.00
_cell.angle_beta   90.00
_cell.angle_gamma   90.00
#
_symmetry.space_group_name_H-M   'P 1'
#
loop_
_entity.id
_entity.type
_entity.pdbx_description
1 polymer ?
#
loop_
_entity_poly.entity_id
_entity_poly.type
_entity_poly.pdbx_seq_one_letter_code
_entity_poly.pdbx_strand_id
1 'polypeptide(L)'
;MSVRGGSERARYYVMANYYKQDGNYKHTDMADYSTQAVFQRYNFRANVDVDITKNFYVKVDLGARITDRNAPGTTASRVVSIANTQPPHLPITLQDNGNAANETYALNNPKGMLYGDQQHRYNILGELSRTGYLNEKKTFLNGTFSIGHKLDFITKGLKVEGSISYDAKEGRWIRRVLETRQDGYANYGRYATFQPDESVYGSYYLHSTEPYAGAYRLGNPWYSTDETISNGFSHNAAENKTYYQLKLDYQREFDRHNVSAMVLFNRSSRAYDNRVEYRYQGISGRATYAYDNKYLTEFNIGYNGSENFAPGNRYGVFPAGSIGWVISREAFMKGTEKWLDNLKLRASFGLVGSDKISDNNDDRFAYLQFFQGGDGYSFGFNEFGSGYDGLKEGNFANPNLTWEKARKTNIGFDATLFNGKLTIAADYFREHRYDIITTLSDGDKMGYPDIVGKDAPFVNSGIVDNQGIDF
;
A
#
# COMPACT_ATOMS: atom_id res chain seq x y z
N MET A 1 21.80 11.92 -11.82
CA MET A 1 22.64 13.13 -11.73
C MET A 1 22.36 13.80 -10.40
N SER A 2 23.39 14.15 -9.63
CA SER A 2 23.19 14.86 -8.36
C SER A 2 24.28 15.91 -8.16
N VAL A 3 23.92 16.98 -7.46
CA VAL A 3 24.81 18.05 -7.07
C VAL A 3 24.64 18.27 -5.57
N ARG A 4 25.75 18.36 -4.87
CA ARG A 4 25.79 18.70 -3.45
C ARG A 4 26.87 19.76 -3.20
N GLY A 5 26.61 20.64 -2.29
CA GLY A 5 27.53 21.68 -1.92
C GLY A 5 27.10 22.37 -0.63
N GLY A 6 27.87 23.33 -0.23
CA GLY A 6 27.51 24.11 0.92
C GLY A 6 28.64 25.01 1.39
N SER A 7 28.32 25.83 2.37
CA SER A 7 29.18 26.67 3.14
C SER A 7 29.03 26.31 4.63
N GLU A 8 29.71 27.03 5.50
CA GLU A 8 29.54 26.90 6.95
C GLU A 8 28.08 27.13 7.41
N ARG A 9 27.29 27.89 6.63
CA ARG A 9 25.92 28.27 6.98
C ARG A 9 24.82 27.62 6.13
N ALA A 10 25.16 27.11 4.96
CA ALA A 10 24.16 26.52 4.06
C ALA A 10 24.70 25.24 3.44
N ARG A 11 23.87 24.21 3.43
CA ARG A 11 24.16 22.93 2.81
C ARG A 11 22.98 22.60 1.88
N TYR A 12 23.29 22.11 0.71
CA TYR A 12 22.26 21.69 -0.23
C TYR A 12 22.62 20.38 -0.93
N TYR A 13 21.59 19.66 -1.28
CA TYR A 13 21.63 18.47 -2.11
C TYR A 13 20.50 18.54 -3.11
N VAL A 14 20.79 18.41 -4.39
CA VAL A 14 19.79 18.35 -5.47
C VAL A 14 20.06 17.14 -6.33
N MET A 15 19.04 16.37 -6.64
CA MET A 15 19.13 15.18 -7.47
C MET A 15 18.00 15.16 -8.50
N ALA A 16 18.33 14.79 -9.73
CA ALA A 16 17.40 14.39 -10.77
C ALA A 16 17.81 13.00 -11.30
N ASN A 17 16.85 12.10 -11.38
CA ASN A 17 17.06 10.75 -11.89
C ASN A 17 15.94 10.38 -12.86
N TYR A 18 16.33 9.80 -13.98
CA TYR A 18 15.45 9.18 -14.95
C TYR A 18 15.73 7.69 -15.01
N TYR A 19 14.68 6.90 -15.00
CA TYR A 19 14.74 5.45 -15.17
C TYR A 19 13.72 5.03 -16.20
N LYS A 20 14.12 4.18 -17.14
CA LYS A 20 13.26 3.56 -18.15
C LYS A 20 13.48 2.05 -18.12
N GLN A 21 12.40 1.32 -18.16
CA GLN A 21 12.37 -0.12 -18.31
C GLN A 21 11.41 -0.47 -19.43
N ASP A 22 11.92 -1.11 -20.46
CA ASP A 22 11.12 -1.67 -21.53
C ASP A 22 10.72 -3.12 -21.19
N GLY A 23 9.53 -3.52 -21.62
CA GLY A 23 9.05 -4.87 -21.44
C GLY A 23 9.62 -5.83 -22.49
N ASN A 24 9.39 -7.11 -22.26
CA ASN A 24 9.90 -8.20 -23.11
C ASN A 24 8.89 -8.70 -24.16
N TYR A 25 7.79 -7.96 -24.38
CA TYR A 25 6.84 -8.33 -25.41
C TYR A 25 7.42 -8.05 -26.80
N LYS A 26 7.24 -9.00 -27.71
CA LYS A 26 7.62 -8.80 -29.10
C LYS A 26 6.73 -7.71 -29.68
N HIS A 27 7.36 -6.72 -30.35
CA HIS A 27 6.61 -5.71 -31.07
C HIS A 27 5.80 -6.35 -32.21
N THR A 28 4.58 -5.85 -32.42
CA THR A 28 3.73 -6.28 -33.50
C THR A 28 3.06 -5.07 -34.14
N ASP A 29 3.02 -5.03 -35.46
CA ASP A 29 2.35 -3.98 -36.25
C ASP A 29 0.83 -4.18 -36.31
N MET A 30 0.30 -5.16 -35.58
CA MET A 30 -1.13 -5.47 -35.55
C MET A 30 -1.97 -4.48 -34.73
N ALA A 31 -1.35 -3.52 -34.05
CA ALA A 31 -2.03 -2.47 -33.30
C ALA A 31 -1.59 -1.09 -33.77
N ASP A 32 -2.50 -0.12 -33.71
CA ASP A 32 -2.21 1.30 -34.00
C ASP A 32 -1.68 2.02 -32.73
N TYR A 33 -1.51 1.30 -31.65
CA TYR A 33 -1.01 1.75 -30.35
C TYR A 33 0.12 0.85 -29.84
N SER A 34 0.92 1.37 -28.93
CA SER A 34 2.00 0.59 -28.35
C SER A 34 1.46 -0.48 -27.40
N THR A 35 1.80 -1.73 -27.67
CA THR A 35 1.48 -2.89 -26.84
C THR A 35 2.63 -3.29 -25.92
N GLN A 36 3.74 -2.55 -25.92
CA GLN A 36 4.86 -2.80 -25.03
C GLN A 36 4.55 -2.36 -23.62
N ALA A 37 4.97 -3.20 -22.67
CA ALA A 37 5.02 -2.80 -21.29
C ALA A 37 6.24 -1.89 -21.09
N VAL A 38 6.00 -0.59 -20.92
CA VAL A 38 7.05 0.40 -20.70
C VAL A 38 6.81 1.08 -19.37
N PHE A 39 7.85 1.17 -18.57
CA PHE A 39 7.83 1.91 -17.32
C PHE A 39 8.87 3.02 -17.34
N GLN A 40 8.46 4.23 -17.04
CA GLN A 40 9.33 5.40 -16.93
C GLN A 40 9.14 6.05 -15.57
N ARG A 41 10.24 6.49 -14.98
CA ARG A 41 10.23 7.14 -13.68
C ARG A 41 11.18 8.33 -13.65
N TYR A 42 10.65 9.47 -13.26
CA TYR A 42 11.38 10.70 -13.02
C TYR A 42 11.38 10.96 -11.51
N ASN A 43 12.56 11.13 -10.92
CA ASN A 43 12.69 11.49 -9.52
C ASN A 43 13.46 12.80 -9.40
N PHE A 44 12.93 13.69 -8.59
CA PHE A 44 13.56 14.95 -8.23
C PHE A 44 13.64 15.03 -6.71
N ARG A 45 14.76 15.50 -6.19
CA ARG A 45 14.94 15.74 -4.77
C ARG A 45 15.76 16.99 -4.56
N ALA A 46 15.35 17.83 -3.61
CA ALA A 46 16.09 18.99 -3.17
C ALA A 46 16.02 19.08 -1.65
N ASN A 47 17.16 19.06 -0.99
CA ASN A 47 17.29 19.25 0.43
C ASN A 47 18.17 20.46 0.67
N VAL A 48 17.72 21.39 1.50
CA VAL A 48 18.43 22.62 1.83
C VAL A 48 18.38 22.84 3.32
N ASP A 49 19.55 22.90 3.95
CA ASP A 49 19.70 23.26 5.36
C ASP A 49 20.41 24.61 5.44
N VAL A 50 19.84 25.55 6.19
CA VAL A 50 20.41 26.89 6.38
C VAL A 50 20.48 27.22 7.86
N ASP A 51 21.70 27.49 8.34
CA ASP A 51 21.97 28.05 9.66
C ASP A 51 21.90 29.59 9.56
N ILE A 52 20.68 30.16 9.81
CA ILE A 52 20.44 31.62 9.71
C ILE A 52 21.30 32.36 10.76
N THR A 53 21.37 31.78 11.96
CA THR A 53 22.28 32.21 13.02
C THR A 53 22.95 30.98 13.62
N LYS A 54 23.87 31.16 14.59
CA LYS A 54 24.48 30.04 15.31
C LYS A 54 23.48 29.13 16.02
N ASN A 55 22.33 29.67 16.37
CA ASN A 55 21.30 28.97 17.15
C ASN A 55 20.02 28.72 16.38
N PHE A 56 19.79 29.42 15.27
CA PHE A 56 18.54 29.33 14.51
C PHE A 56 18.80 28.77 13.13
N TYR A 57 18.07 27.70 12.76
CA TYR A 57 18.21 27.03 11.48
C TYR A 57 16.86 26.71 10.86
N VAL A 58 16.89 26.58 9.54
CA VAL A 58 15.75 26.18 8.70
C VAL A 58 16.18 25.03 7.80
N LYS A 59 15.30 24.07 7.61
CA LYS A 59 15.50 22.96 6.68
C LYS A 59 14.29 22.86 5.75
N VAL A 60 14.56 22.59 4.49
CA VAL A 60 13.57 22.35 3.46
C VAL A 60 13.95 21.08 2.71
N ASP A 61 13.08 20.09 2.77
CA ASP A 61 13.21 18.85 2.02
C ASP A 61 12.06 18.75 1.03
N LEU A 62 12.36 18.65 -0.25
CA LEU A 62 11.39 18.54 -1.33
C LEU A 62 11.69 17.29 -2.16
N GLY A 63 10.65 16.56 -2.52
CA GLY A 63 10.73 15.42 -3.41
C GLY A 63 9.56 15.37 -4.37
N ALA A 64 9.85 14.99 -5.60
CA ALA A 64 8.82 14.70 -6.61
C ALA A 64 9.21 13.42 -7.34
N ARG A 65 8.22 12.55 -7.55
CA ARG A 65 8.36 11.34 -8.34
C ARG A 65 7.18 11.23 -9.29
N ILE A 66 7.48 11.16 -10.56
CA ILE A 66 6.49 10.92 -11.61
C ILE A 66 6.79 9.55 -12.22
N THR A 67 5.79 8.69 -12.27
CA THR A 67 5.87 7.41 -12.97
C THR A 67 4.88 7.39 -14.11
N ASP A 68 5.30 6.89 -15.25
CA ASP A 68 4.47 6.65 -16.42
C ASP A 68 4.64 5.19 -16.84
N ARG A 69 3.54 4.47 -16.90
CA ARG A 69 3.52 3.05 -17.24
C ARG A 69 2.55 2.83 -18.39
N ASN A 70 3.05 2.27 -19.47
CA ASN A 70 2.24 1.71 -20.53
C ASN A 70 2.22 0.19 -20.43
N ALA A 71 1.08 -0.44 -20.72
CA ALA A 71 0.93 -1.88 -20.74
C ALA A 71 -0.16 -2.28 -21.75
N PRO A 72 -0.14 -3.51 -22.27
CA PRO A 72 -1.25 -4.01 -23.08
C PRO A 72 -2.55 -4.11 -22.26
N GLY A 73 -3.69 -4.20 -22.93
CA GLY A 73 -5.01 -4.32 -22.28
C GLY A 73 -5.24 -5.65 -21.55
N THR A 74 -4.33 -6.58 -21.68
CA THR A 74 -4.33 -7.90 -21.02
C THR A 74 -3.32 -7.94 -19.88
N THR A 75 -3.45 -8.91 -18.97
CA THR A 75 -2.50 -9.10 -17.86
C THR A 75 -1.30 -9.95 -18.29
N ALA A 76 -0.14 -9.72 -17.67
CA ALA A 76 1.04 -10.52 -17.89
C ALA A 76 0.81 -12.01 -17.55
N SER A 77 0.06 -12.30 -16.49
CA SER A 77 -0.32 -13.66 -16.10
C SER A 77 -1.10 -14.37 -17.21
N ARG A 78 -2.03 -13.67 -17.86
CA ARG A 78 -2.80 -14.23 -18.98
C ARG A 78 -1.92 -14.52 -20.19
N VAL A 79 -1.01 -13.58 -20.54
CA VAL A 79 -0.06 -13.81 -21.64
C VAL A 79 0.81 -15.05 -21.42
N VAL A 80 1.36 -15.17 -20.19
CA VAL A 80 2.18 -16.34 -19.80
C VAL A 80 1.36 -17.63 -19.80
N SER A 81 0.13 -17.58 -19.31
CA SER A 81 -0.78 -18.73 -19.31
C SER A 81 -1.02 -19.24 -20.74
N ILE A 82 -1.35 -18.34 -21.66
CA ILE A 82 -1.59 -18.71 -23.07
C ILE A 82 -0.31 -19.24 -23.70
N ALA A 83 0.83 -18.59 -23.49
CA ALA A 83 2.11 -19.03 -24.02
C ALA A 83 2.50 -20.45 -23.56
N ASN A 84 2.14 -20.83 -22.34
CA ASN A 84 2.43 -22.15 -21.78
C ASN A 84 1.40 -23.23 -22.16
N THR A 85 0.20 -22.85 -22.55
CA THR A 85 -0.88 -23.81 -22.87
C THR A 85 -1.08 -24.00 -24.36
N GLN A 86 -0.60 -23.07 -25.19
CA GLN A 86 -0.73 -23.19 -26.63
C GLN A 86 0.28 -24.18 -27.18
N PRO A 87 -0.16 -25.25 -27.88
CA PRO A 87 0.75 -26.22 -28.49
C PRO A 87 1.64 -25.57 -29.55
N PRO A 88 2.94 -25.94 -29.63
CA PRO A 88 3.90 -25.28 -30.51
C PRO A 88 3.67 -25.58 -32.01
N HIS A 89 2.88 -26.59 -32.35
CA HIS A 89 2.53 -26.92 -33.73
C HIS A 89 1.37 -26.11 -34.29
N LEU A 90 0.60 -25.40 -33.44
CA LEU A 90 -0.49 -24.56 -33.90
C LEU A 90 0.04 -23.22 -34.42
N PRO A 91 -0.45 -22.76 -35.58
CA PRO A 91 -0.06 -21.46 -36.10
C PRO A 91 -0.59 -20.32 -35.20
N ILE A 92 0.15 -19.25 -35.10
CA ILE A 92 -0.33 -18.03 -34.39
C ILE A 92 -1.18 -17.19 -35.33
N THR A 93 -0.78 -17.09 -36.58
CA THR A 93 -1.48 -16.33 -37.65
C THR A 93 -1.79 -17.24 -38.81
N LEU A 94 -2.86 -16.97 -39.51
CA LEU A 94 -3.26 -17.61 -40.74
C LEU A 94 -2.98 -16.67 -41.92
N GLN A 95 -2.55 -17.24 -43.05
CA GLN A 95 -2.40 -16.47 -44.27
C GLN A 95 -3.76 -16.32 -44.95
N ASP A 96 -4.04 -15.11 -45.46
CA ASP A 96 -5.19 -14.90 -46.32
C ASP A 96 -4.95 -15.58 -47.63
N ASN A 97 -5.85 -16.45 -48.03
CA ASN A 97 -5.78 -17.23 -49.27
C ASN A 97 -6.67 -16.71 -50.39
N GLY A 98 -7.25 -15.49 -50.21
CA GLY A 98 -8.08 -14.85 -51.23
C GLY A 98 -9.45 -15.47 -51.38
N ASN A 99 -9.96 -16.24 -50.42
CA ASN A 99 -11.31 -16.77 -50.46
C ASN A 99 -12.31 -15.66 -50.09
N ALA A 100 -13.38 -15.48 -50.87
CA ALA A 100 -14.38 -14.42 -50.68
C ALA A 100 -15.04 -14.42 -49.30
N ALA A 101 -15.15 -15.57 -48.63
CA ALA A 101 -15.60 -15.65 -47.25
C ALA A 101 -14.60 -15.00 -46.28
N ASN A 102 -13.31 -14.98 -46.62
CA ASN A 102 -12.26 -14.38 -45.82
C ASN A 102 -12.03 -12.90 -46.17
N GLU A 103 -12.29 -12.48 -47.41
CA GLU A 103 -12.13 -11.06 -47.82
C GLU A 103 -12.95 -10.12 -46.95
N THR A 104 -14.15 -10.54 -46.59
CA THR A 104 -15.02 -9.75 -45.76
C THR A 104 -14.48 -9.54 -44.35
N TYR A 105 -13.79 -10.53 -43.79
CA TYR A 105 -13.14 -10.45 -42.49
C TYR A 105 -11.75 -9.79 -42.58
N ALA A 106 -11.03 -10.01 -43.68
CA ALA A 106 -9.76 -9.36 -43.95
C ALA A 106 -9.89 -7.83 -44.09
N LEU A 107 -10.97 -7.36 -44.72
CA LEU A 107 -11.31 -5.94 -44.82
C LEU A 107 -11.55 -5.28 -43.45
N ASN A 108 -12.09 -6.03 -42.50
CA ASN A 108 -12.33 -5.56 -41.13
C ASN A 108 -11.19 -5.87 -40.14
N ASN A 109 -10.24 -6.71 -40.56
CA ASN A 109 -9.03 -7.05 -39.81
C ASN A 109 -7.80 -6.94 -40.71
N PRO A 110 -7.46 -5.71 -41.20
CA PRO A 110 -6.40 -5.50 -42.17
C PRO A 110 -5.01 -5.96 -41.74
N LYS A 111 -4.86 -6.35 -40.49
CA LYS A 111 -3.58 -6.71 -39.86
C LYS A 111 -3.40 -8.23 -39.68
N GLY A 112 -4.22 -9.06 -40.37
CA GLY A 112 -4.07 -10.50 -40.43
C GLY A 112 -5.05 -11.28 -39.58
N MET A 113 -5.29 -12.53 -39.99
CA MET A 113 -6.17 -13.45 -39.27
C MET A 113 -5.40 -14.17 -38.16
N LEU A 114 -6.01 -14.28 -37.01
CA LEU A 114 -5.45 -14.95 -35.84
C LEU A 114 -6.06 -16.35 -35.73
N TYR A 115 -5.22 -17.36 -35.49
CA TYR A 115 -5.68 -18.74 -35.27
C TYR A 115 -6.36 -18.90 -33.93
N GLY A 116 -7.43 -19.70 -33.86
CA GLY A 116 -8.09 -20.19 -32.66
C GLY A 116 -8.93 -21.40 -32.95
N ASP A 117 -9.11 -22.26 -31.96
CA ASP A 117 -9.94 -23.48 -32.02
C ASP A 117 -10.74 -23.66 -30.72
N GLN A 118 -11.56 -24.71 -30.61
CA GLN A 118 -12.42 -24.97 -29.43
C GLN A 118 -11.65 -25.08 -28.13
N GLN A 119 -10.42 -25.58 -28.16
CA GLN A 119 -9.57 -25.75 -27.00
C GLN A 119 -8.70 -24.51 -26.75
N HIS A 120 -8.29 -23.82 -27.82
CA HIS A 120 -7.38 -22.68 -27.80
C HIS A 120 -8.05 -21.43 -28.35
N ARG A 121 -9.05 -20.92 -27.61
CA ARG A 121 -9.87 -19.76 -28.00
C ARG A 121 -9.14 -18.43 -27.99
N TYR A 122 -8.01 -18.36 -27.31
CA TYR A 122 -7.23 -17.13 -27.14
C TYR A 122 -5.92 -17.23 -27.87
N ASN A 123 -5.63 -16.19 -28.61
CA ASN A 123 -4.40 -16.07 -29.39
C ASN A 123 -3.45 -15.08 -28.70
N ILE A 124 -2.18 -15.45 -28.54
CA ILE A 124 -1.21 -14.64 -27.83
C ILE A 124 -0.97 -13.27 -28.49
N LEU A 125 -0.92 -13.21 -29.83
CA LEU A 125 -0.79 -11.94 -30.55
C LEU A 125 -2.08 -11.11 -30.43
N GLY A 126 -3.24 -11.76 -30.46
CA GLY A 126 -4.53 -11.11 -30.24
C GLY A 126 -4.64 -10.49 -28.86
N GLU A 127 -4.23 -11.21 -27.82
CA GLU A 127 -4.19 -10.68 -26.46
C GLU A 127 -3.25 -9.47 -26.34
N LEU A 128 -2.10 -9.51 -26.98
CA LEU A 128 -1.14 -8.40 -26.93
C LEU A 128 -1.55 -7.21 -27.80
N SER A 129 -2.16 -7.44 -28.99
CA SER A 129 -2.34 -6.41 -30.00
C SER A 129 -3.76 -5.91 -30.14
N ARG A 130 -4.77 -6.70 -29.77
CA ARG A 130 -6.18 -6.38 -30.03
C ARG A 130 -7.04 -6.21 -28.79
N THR A 131 -6.45 -6.28 -27.60
CA THR A 131 -7.18 -6.07 -26.33
C THR A 131 -7.12 -4.65 -25.82
N GLY A 132 -6.40 -3.75 -26.53
CA GLY A 132 -6.24 -2.39 -26.09
C GLY A 132 -4.98 -2.13 -25.26
N TYR A 133 -5.01 -1.07 -24.47
CA TYR A 133 -3.87 -0.66 -23.66
C TYR A 133 -4.29 -0.03 -22.33
N LEU A 134 -3.35 0.00 -21.40
CA LEU A 134 -3.43 0.70 -20.12
C LEU A 134 -2.27 1.70 -20.05
N ASN A 135 -2.58 2.97 -19.86
CA ASN A 135 -1.59 3.98 -19.52
C ASN A 135 -1.88 4.51 -18.12
N GLU A 136 -0.91 4.35 -17.21
CA GLU A 136 -1.00 4.74 -15.82
C GLU A 136 0.08 5.76 -15.49
N LYS A 137 -0.33 6.95 -15.04
CA LYS A 137 0.56 8.01 -14.59
C LYS A 137 0.32 8.30 -13.12
N LYS A 138 1.37 8.18 -12.29
CA LYS A 138 1.31 8.52 -10.86
C LYS A 138 2.30 9.62 -10.54
N THR A 139 1.83 10.61 -9.81
CA THR A 139 2.64 11.71 -9.29
C THR A 139 2.67 11.62 -7.77
N PHE A 140 3.85 11.73 -7.20
CA PHE A 140 4.09 11.80 -5.78
C PHE A 140 4.85 13.08 -5.49
N LEU A 141 4.34 13.88 -4.60
CA LEU A 141 4.98 15.09 -4.10
C LEU A 141 5.14 14.94 -2.60
N ASN A 142 6.29 15.25 -2.08
CA ASN A 142 6.53 15.31 -0.65
C ASN A 142 7.36 16.56 -0.34
N GLY A 143 6.97 17.24 0.73
CA GLY A 143 7.68 18.41 1.21
C GLY A 143 7.68 18.46 2.71
N THR A 144 8.84 18.79 3.30
CA THR A 144 8.98 19.03 4.73
C THR A 144 9.70 20.36 4.92
N PHE A 145 9.10 21.22 5.71
CA PHE A 145 9.69 22.44 6.19
C PHE A 145 9.91 22.33 7.69
N SER A 146 11.13 22.61 8.16
CA SER A 146 11.48 22.55 9.56
C SER A 146 12.18 23.83 9.99
N ILE A 147 11.88 24.27 11.19
CA ILE A 147 12.50 25.43 11.82
C ILE A 147 12.94 25.02 13.23
N GLY A 148 14.16 25.32 13.58
CA GLY A 148 14.70 24.93 14.87
C GLY A 148 15.54 26.01 15.52
N HIS A 149 15.51 26.02 16.84
CA HIS A 149 16.31 26.93 17.66
C HIS A 149 17.01 26.18 18.80
N LYS A 150 18.31 26.38 18.91
CA LYS A 150 19.10 25.92 20.05
C LYS A 150 18.88 26.90 21.21
N LEU A 151 18.47 26.39 22.35
CA LEU A 151 18.13 27.16 23.52
C LEU A 151 19.25 27.08 24.59
N ASP A 152 20.51 27.06 24.12
CA ASP A 152 21.68 26.97 25.00
C ASP A 152 21.78 28.12 26.00
N PHE A 153 21.09 29.23 25.75
CA PHE A 153 20.96 30.35 26.67
C PHE A 153 20.08 30.03 27.91
N ILE A 154 19.21 29.02 27.81
CA ILE A 154 18.44 28.51 28.95
C ILE A 154 19.24 27.40 29.63
N THR A 155 19.63 26.39 28.86
CA THR A 155 20.49 25.29 29.29
C THR A 155 21.18 24.65 28.09
N LYS A 156 22.47 24.32 28.24
CA LYS A 156 23.25 23.69 27.18
C LYS A 156 22.61 22.35 26.74
N GLY A 157 22.46 22.20 25.43
CA GLY A 157 21.90 20.98 24.83
C GLY A 157 20.39 20.96 24.72
N LEU A 158 19.68 22.04 25.08
CA LEU A 158 18.27 22.18 24.84
C LEU A 158 18.01 22.73 23.45
N LYS A 159 17.03 22.14 22.74
CA LYS A 159 16.65 22.51 21.38
C LYS A 159 15.15 22.37 21.19
N VAL A 160 14.53 23.31 20.49
CA VAL A 160 13.17 23.21 20.00
C VAL A 160 13.17 23.15 18.48
N GLU A 161 12.31 22.29 17.90
CA GLU A 161 12.15 22.16 16.46
C GLU A 161 10.66 21.97 16.14
N GLY A 162 10.16 22.80 15.23
CA GLY A 162 8.85 22.65 14.62
C GLY A 162 8.98 22.22 13.17
N SER A 163 8.13 21.32 12.71
CA SER A 163 8.08 20.92 11.31
C SER A 163 6.66 20.73 10.82
N ILE A 164 6.50 20.98 9.52
CA ILE A 164 5.29 20.67 8.77
C ILE A 164 5.72 19.84 7.55
N SER A 165 5.04 18.72 7.34
CA SER A 165 5.22 17.90 6.15
C SER A 165 3.90 17.79 5.40
N TYR A 166 3.99 17.82 4.09
CA TYR A 166 2.88 17.59 3.19
C TYR A 166 3.28 16.57 2.14
N ASP A 167 2.53 15.48 2.08
CA ASP A 167 2.66 14.44 1.06
C ASP A 167 1.40 14.41 0.23
N ALA A 168 1.55 14.41 -1.09
CA ALA A 168 0.47 14.24 -2.03
C ALA A 168 0.78 13.11 -3.01
N LYS A 169 -0.21 12.31 -3.28
CA LYS A 169 -0.17 11.26 -4.28
C LYS A 169 -1.37 11.39 -5.16
N GLU A 170 -1.15 11.46 -6.45
CA GLU A 170 -2.19 11.45 -7.46
C GLU A 170 -1.88 10.36 -8.48
N GLY A 171 -2.89 9.60 -8.89
CA GLY A 171 -2.78 8.63 -9.95
C GLY A 171 -3.89 8.85 -10.97
N ARG A 172 -3.48 8.88 -12.22
CA ARG A 172 -4.39 8.88 -13.35
C ARG A 172 -4.07 7.67 -14.22
N TRP A 173 -5.08 6.92 -14.60
CA TRP A 173 -4.91 5.87 -15.58
C TRP A 173 -5.98 5.97 -16.66
N ILE A 174 -5.58 5.66 -17.88
CA ILE A 174 -6.44 5.55 -19.05
C ILE A 174 -6.40 4.08 -19.44
N ARG A 175 -7.54 3.43 -19.37
CA ARG A 175 -7.70 2.05 -19.80
C ARG A 175 -8.59 2.05 -21.04
N ARG A 176 -8.02 1.65 -22.17
CA ARG A 176 -8.76 1.43 -23.42
C ARG A 176 -8.62 -0.04 -23.75
N VAL A 177 -9.56 -0.83 -23.31
CA VAL A 177 -9.56 -2.28 -23.50
C VAL A 177 -10.86 -2.72 -24.15
N LEU A 178 -10.75 -3.68 -25.04
CA LEU A 178 -11.89 -4.41 -25.51
C LEU A 178 -12.37 -5.32 -24.39
N GLU A 179 -13.58 -5.11 -23.92
CA GLU A 179 -14.20 -5.94 -22.91
C GLU A 179 -14.85 -7.17 -23.55
N THR A 180 -14.84 -8.28 -22.83
CA THR A 180 -15.65 -9.43 -23.17
C THR A 180 -17.08 -9.06 -22.85
N ARG A 181 -17.97 -9.04 -23.85
CA ARG A 181 -19.38 -8.81 -23.59
C ARG A 181 -19.98 -10.07 -22.98
N GLN A 182 -20.67 -9.91 -21.86
CA GLN A 182 -21.49 -10.95 -21.22
C GLN A 182 -22.95 -10.63 -21.49
N ASP A 183 -23.53 -11.25 -22.50
CA ASP A 183 -24.98 -11.24 -22.68
C ASP A 183 -25.55 -12.55 -22.11
N GLY A 184 -25.89 -12.51 -20.82
CA GLY A 184 -26.65 -13.54 -20.13
C GLY A 184 -25.99 -14.91 -19.91
N TYR A 185 -25.36 -15.54 -20.91
CA TYR A 185 -24.85 -16.91 -20.81
C TYR A 185 -23.61 -17.25 -21.63
N ALA A 186 -23.05 -16.30 -22.39
CA ALA A 186 -21.87 -16.57 -23.21
C ALA A 186 -20.77 -15.51 -23.04
N ASN A 187 -19.57 -15.96 -22.74
CA ASN A 187 -18.37 -15.12 -22.81
C ASN A 187 -17.94 -15.05 -24.28
N TYR A 188 -18.07 -13.88 -24.90
CA TYR A 188 -17.56 -13.66 -26.25
C TYR A 188 -16.05 -13.32 -26.19
N GLY A 189 -15.29 -13.82 -27.19
CA GLY A 189 -13.90 -13.44 -27.34
C GLY A 189 -13.76 -11.95 -27.61
N ARG A 190 -12.69 -11.34 -27.11
CA ARG A 190 -12.39 -9.91 -27.31
C ARG A 190 -12.02 -9.55 -28.75
N TYR A 191 -11.67 -10.54 -29.55
CA TYR A 191 -11.26 -10.39 -30.95
C TYR A 191 -11.58 -11.66 -31.71
N ALA A 192 -11.71 -11.57 -33.02
CA ALA A 192 -12.00 -12.72 -33.85
C ALA A 192 -10.80 -13.65 -34.02
N THR A 193 -11.04 -14.96 -33.89
CA THR A 193 -10.10 -16.01 -34.23
C THR A 193 -10.70 -16.93 -35.26
N PHE A 194 -9.87 -17.60 -36.05
CA PHE A 194 -10.24 -18.42 -37.21
C PHE A 194 -9.54 -19.77 -37.13
N GLN A 195 -10.18 -20.80 -37.64
CA GLN A 195 -9.52 -22.10 -37.87
C GLN A 195 -9.74 -22.57 -39.34
N PRO A 196 -8.87 -23.40 -39.88
CA PRO A 196 -9.06 -23.95 -41.18
C PRO A 196 -10.35 -24.74 -41.32
N ASP A 197 -11.08 -24.56 -42.42
CA ASP A 197 -12.24 -25.37 -42.76
C ASP A 197 -11.80 -26.58 -43.52
N GLU A 198 -11.79 -27.74 -42.88
CA GLU A 198 -11.37 -29.00 -43.48
C GLU A 198 -12.33 -29.48 -44.58
N SER A 199 -13.57 -29.00 -44.58
CA SER A 199 -14.56 -29.39 -45.60
C SER A 199 -14.39 -28.64 -46.92
N VAL A 200 -13.71 -27.48 -46.94
CA VAL A 200 -13.48 -26.67 -48.10
C VAL A 200 -12.00 -26.27 -48.17
N TYR A 201 -11.24 -26.87 -49.12
CA TYR A 201 -9.82 -26.62 -49.28
C TYR A 201 -9.51 -25.13 -49.39
N GLY A 202 -8.64 -24.65 -48.54
CA GLY A 202 -8.15 -23.28 -48.54
C GLY A 202 -9.11 -22.26 -47.92
N SER A 203 -10.20 -22.67 -47.30
CA SER A 203 -11.08 -21.79 -46.54
C SER A 203 -10.86 -21.83 -45.04
N TYR A 204 -11.37 -20.82 -44.34
CA TYR A 204 -11.33 -20.71 -42.91
C TYR A 204 -12.70 -20.28 -42.39
N TYR A 205 -13.10 -20.79 -41.24
CA TYR A 205 -14.32 -20.33 -40.60
C TYR A 205 -14.00 -19.59 -39.31
N LEU A 206 -14.89 -18.68 -38.95
CA LEU A 206 -14.80 -17.89 -37.74
C LEU A 206 -15.08 -18.78 -36.52
N HIS A 207 -14.14 -18.86 -35.61
CA HIS A 207 -14.21 -19.77 -34.47
C HIS A 207 -14.56 -19.09 -33.14
N SER A 208 -14.13 -17.85 -32.92
CA SER A 208 -14.21 -17.17 -31.62
C SER A 208 -15.63 -16.91 -31.09
N THR A 209 -16.66 -17.47 -31.71
CA THR A 209 -18.01 -16.99 -31.52
C THR A 209 -19.04 -18.04 -31.18
N GLU A 210 -18.60 -19.18 -30.71
CA GLU A 210 -19.49 -20.17 -30.19
C GLU A 210 -20.43 -19.63 -29.09
N PRO A 211 -21.73 -19.81 -29.19
CA PRO A 211 -22.52 -20.38 -30.28
C PRO A 211 -23.04 -19.36 -31.31
N TYR A 212 -22.50 -18.17 -31.38
CA TYR A 212 -23.05 -17.03 -32.12
C TYR A 212 -22.16 -16.53 -33.26
N ALA A 213 -21.70 -17.40 -34.13
CA ALA A 213 -21.00 -17.03 -35.35
C ALA A 213 -21.75 -15.94 -36.17
N GLY A 214 -23.07 -15.88 -36.05
CA GLY A 214 -23.90 -14.85 -36.69
C GLY A 214 -23.90 -13.50 -35.97
N ALA A 215 -23.42 -13.37 -34.76
CA ALA A 215 -23.37 -12.11 -34.02
C ALA A 215 -22.19 -11.22 -34.44
N TYR A 216 -21.17 -11.77 -35.10
CA TYR A 216 -20.13 -11.03 -35.78
C TYR A 216 -20.53 -10.62 -37.17
N ARG A 217 -21.75 -10.16 -37.33
CA ARG A 217 -22.14 -9.54 -38.60
C ARG A 217 -21.30 -8.30 -38.82
N LEU A 218 -20.73 -8.24 -40.00
CA LEU A 218 -20.17 -7.06 -40.62
C LEU A 218 -21.08 -5.84 -40.37
N GLY A 219 -20.56 -4.81 -39.79
CA GLY A 219 -21.26 -3.58 -39.51
C GLY A 219 -21.49 -3.29 -38.04
N ASN A 220 -21.29 -4.26 -37.17
CA ASN A 220 -21.17 -3.98 -35.74
C ASN A 220 -19.91 -4.63 -35.23
N PRO A 221 -18.73 -4.00 -35.46
CA PRO A 221 -17.55 -4.48 -34.78
C PRO A 221 -17.88 -4.44 -33.31
N TRP A 222 -17.65 -5.52 -32.61
CA TRP A 222 -17.65 -5.66 -31.15
C TRP A 222 -16.51 -4.84 -30.53
N TYR A 223 -16.03 -3.90 -31.30
CA TYR A 223 -15.36 -2.75 -30.80
C TYR A 223 -16.48 -1.96 -30.16
N SER A 224 -16.65 -2.11 -28.87
CA SER A 224 -17.12 -0.97 -28.15
C SER A 224 -16.16 0.14 -28.52
N THR A 225 -16.51 0.91 -29.53
CA THR A 225 -15.99 2.25 -29.76
C THR A 225 -16.52 3.18 -28.69
N ASP A 226 -17.41 2.71 -27.84
CA ASP A 226 -17.40 3.18 -26.50
C ASP A 226 -15.98 2.90 -26.05
N GLU A 227 -15.14 3.87 -26.31
CA GLU A 227 -14.15 4.30 -25.40
C GLU A 227 -14.89 4.41 -24.06
N THR A 228 -15.26 3.27 -23.50
CA THR A 228 -15.32 3.15 -22.09
C THR A 228 -13.85 3.27 -21.75
N ILE A 229 -13.45 4.54 -21.80
CA ILE A 229 -12.83 5.08 -20.62
C ILE A 229 -13.73 4.44 -19.57
N SER A 230 -13.42 3.16 -19.21
CA SER A 230 -14.03 2.61 -18.03
C SER A 230 -13.76 3.73 -17.11
N ASN A 231 -14.77 4.42 -16.61
CA ASN A 231 -14.60 5.66 -15.88
C ASN A 231 -13.75 5.38 -14.66
N GLY A 232 -12.72 4.73 -14.93
CA GLY A 232 -11.60 4.50 -14.13
C GLY A 232 -10.71 5.71 -14.15
N PHE A 233 -11.31 6.84 -13.99
CA PHE A 233 -10.90 7.68 -12.92
C PHE A 233 -11.19 6.84 -11.68
N SER A 234 -10.36 5.83 -11.45
CA SER A 234 -10.17 5.40 -10.11
C SER A 234 -9.58 6.60 -9.40
N HIS A 235 -10.43 7.38 -8.81
CA HIS A 235 -10.09 8.45 -7.91
C HIS A 235 -9.36 7.89 -6.67
N ASN A 236 -9.17 6.58 -6.61
CA ASN A 236 -8.38 5.87 -5.61
C ASN A 236 -6.93 6.32 -5.57
N ALA A 237 -6.62 7.40 -6.22
CA ALA A 237 -5.27 7.83 -6.37
C ALA A 237 -4.99 9.16 -5.73
N ALA A 238 -5.97 9.97 -5.40
CA ALA A 238 -5.73 11.22 -4.69
C ALA A 238 -5.62 10.94 -3.18
N GLU A 239 -4.42 11.04 -2.67
CA GLU A 239 -4.12 10.91 -1.25
C GLU A 239 -3.28 12.09 -0.80
N ASN A 240 -3.74 12.80 0.21
CA ASN A 240 -3.02 13.90 0.82
C ASN A 240 -2.79 13.58 2.29
N LYS A 241 -1.56 13.79 2.76
CA LYS A 241 -1.20 13.67 4.15
C LYS A 241 -0.50 14.93 4.63
N THR A 242 -1.01 15.50 5.68
CA THR A 242 -0.37 16.61 6.38
C THR A 242 0.10 16.15 7.75
N TYR A 243 1.31 16.51 8.12
CA TYR A 243 1.90 16.17 9.41
C TYR A 243 2.52 17.39 10.05
N TYR A 244 2.14 17.68 11.27
CA TYR A 244 2.69 18.73 12.11
C TYR A 244 3.42 18.11 13.27
N GLN A 245 4.57 18.66 13.61
CA GLN A 245 5.38 18.22 14.73
C GLN A 245 5.98 19.42 15.46
N LEU A 246 5.93 19.36 16.78
CA LEU A 246 6.68 20.24 17.66
C LEU A 246 7.48 19.36 18.63
N LYS A 247 8.78 19.54 18.65
CA LYS A 247 9.72 18.70 19.40
C LYS A 247 10.60 19.57 20.29
N LEU A 248 10.72 19.20 21.54
CA LEU A 248 11.67 19.74 22.50
C LEU A 248 12.66 18.62 22.84
N ASP A 249 13.92 18.80 22.50
CA ASP A 249 15.02 17.86 22.77
C ASP A 249 15.97 18.47 23.79
N TYR A 250 16.41 17.66 24.73
CA TYR A 250 17.51 17.96 25.63
C TYR A 250 18.53 16.84 25.59
N GLN A 251 19.81 17.17 25.40
CA GLN A 251 20.90 16.21 25.44
C GLN A 251 22.11 16.84 26.09
N ARG A 252 22.65 16.16 27.10
CA ARG A 252 23.82 16.64 27.79
C ARG A 252 24.67 15.51 28.36
N GLU A 253 25.97 15.64 28.19
CA GLU A 253 26.98 14.83 28.84
C GLU A 253 27.67 15.63 29.92
N PHE A 254 27.85 15.07 31.09
CA PHE A 254 28.59 15.63 32.21
C PHE A 254 29.29 14.53 32.98
N ASP A 255 30.61 14.53 32.98
CA ASP A 255 31.49 13.50 33.54
C ASP A 255 31.10 12.12 33.00
N ARG A 256 30.58 11.21 33.84
CA ARG A 256 30.15 9.86 33.46
C ARG A 256 28.66 9.74 33.18
N HIS A 257 27.96 10.85 33.19
CA HIS A 257 26.52 10.86 33.01
C HIS A 257 26.18 11.35 31.59
N ASN A 258 25.37 10.58 30.89
CA ASN A 258 24.78 10.98 29.62
C ASN A 258 23.24 10.97 29.80
N VAL A 259 22.61 12.12 29.62
CA VAL A 259 21.18 12.30 29.80
C VAL A 259 20.59 12.82 28.49
N SER A 260 19.50 12.22 28.03
CA SER A 260 18.67 12.83 27.02
C SER A 260 17.18 12.77 27.39
N ALA A 261 16.44 13.77 26.98
CA ALA A 261 15.00 13.83 27.13
C ALA A 261 14.39 14.47 25.89
N MET A 262 13.21 13.98 25.50
CA MET A 262 12.47 14.51 24.39
C MET A 262 10.98 14.57 24.76
N VAL A 263 10.34 15.66 24.40
CA VAL A 263 8.88 15.76 24.36
C VAL A 263 8.48 16.13 22.93
N LEU A 264 7.55 15.38 22.39
CA LEU A 264 7.07 15.50 21.02
C LEU A 264 5.55 15.64 21.03
N PHE A 265 5.03 16.70 20.45
CA PHE A 265 3.64 16.78 20.02
C PHE A 265 3.57 16.54 18.52
N ASN A 266 2.63 15.71 18.07
CA ASN A 266 2.37 15.49 16.67
C ASN A 266 0.87 15.48 16.36
N ARG A 267 0.55 15.87 15.12
CA ARG A 267 -0.79 15.76 14.55
C ARG A 267 -0.67 15.39 13.09
N SER A 268 -1.40 14.39 12.65
CA SER A 268 -1.51 14.02 11.25
C SER A 268 -2.95 14.06 10.77
N SER A 269 -3.12 14.44 9.51
CA SER A 269 -4.37 14.36 8.77
C SER A 269 -4.09 13.66 7.46
N ARG A 270 -4.90 12.67 7.07
CA ARG A 270 -4.78 11.93 5.83
C ARG A 270 -6.14 11.86 5.15
N ALA A 271 -6.23 12.42 3.96
CA ALA A 271 -7.42 12.41 3.13
C ALA A 271 -7.26 11.46 1.94
N TYR A 272 -8.30 10.71 1.65
CA TYR A 272 -8.43 9.87 0.46
C TYR A 272 -9.65 10.31 -0.32
N ASP A 273 -9.45 10.77 -1.55
CA ASP A 273 -10.54 11.17 -2.44
C ASP A 273 -11.57 12.09 -1.75
N ASN A 274 -12.81 11.66 -1.69
CA ASN A 274 -13.92 12.35 -1.02
C ASN A 274 -14.28 11.78 0.36
N ARG A 275 -13.43 10.92 0.94
CA ARG A 275 -13.68 10.34 2.27
C ARG A 275 -13.36 11.33 3.38
N VAL A 276 -14.01 11.16 4.51
CA VAL A 276 -13.70 11.90 5.74
C VAL A 276 -12.24 11.65 6.12
N GLU A 277 -11.49 12.71 6.39
CA GLU A 277 -10.08 12.64 6.75
C GLU A 277 -9.82 11.74 7.97
N TYR A 278 -8.71 11.02 7.93
CA TYR A 278 -8.17 10.30 9.07
C TYR A 278 -7.32 11.27 9.89
N ARG A 279 -7.69 11.49 11.13
CA ARG A 279 -6.97 12.39 12.01
C ARG A 279 -6.42 11.64 13.22
N TYR A 280 -5.19 11.94 13.51
CA TYR A 280 -4.45 11.39 14.63
C TYR A 280 -3.65 12.49 15.30
N GLN A 281 -3.58 12.47 16.63
CA GLN A 281 -2.69 13.37 17.37
C GLN A 281 -2.15 12.69 18.60
N GLY A 282 -0.98 13.14 19.04
CA GLY A 282 -0.36 12.55 20.23
C GLY A 282 0.70 13.42 20.85
N ILE A 283 0.99 13.11 22.11
CA ILE A 283 2.15 13.61 22.82
C ILE A 283 2.99 12.39 23.21
N SER A 284 4.28 12.45 22.90
CA SER A 284 5.22 11.40 23.28
C SER A 284 6.36 11.98 24.10
N GLY A 285 6.74 11.29 25.15
CA GLY A 285 7.89 11.60 25.96
C GLY A 285 8.91 10.46 25.92
N ARG A 286 10.18 10.81 25.88
CA ARG A 286 11.31 9.86 25.98
C ARG A 286 12.35 10.44 26.92
N ALA A 287 12.88 9.63 27.82
CA ALA A 287 14.02 9.96 28.66
C ALA A 287 15.02 8.81 28.61
N THR A 288 16.29 9.13 28.41
CA THR A 288 17.37 8.15 28.48
C THR A 288 18.43 8.61 29.45
N TYR A 289 19.03 7.66 30.13
CA TYR A 289 20.12 7.90 31.04
C TYR A 289 21.16 6.80 30.90
N ALA A 290 22.42 7.19 30.76
CA ALA A 290 23.54 6.28 30.79
C ALA A 290 24.59 6.73 31.82
N TYR A 291 25.02 5.82 32.66
CA TYR A 291 26.11 6.01 33.61
C TYR A 291 27.34 5.24 33.17
N ASP A 292 28.46 5.95 32.95
CA ASP A 292 29.74 5.41 32.50
C ASP A 292 29.64 4.50 31.24
N ASN A 293 28.57 4.70 30.47
CA ASN A 293 28.17 3.81 29.37
C ASN A 293 28.09 2.32 29.77
N LYS A 294 27.91 2.04 31.05
CA LYS A 294 27.74 0.69 31.63
C LYS A 294 26.29 0.38 31.93
N TYR A 295 25.63 1.31 32.61
CA TYR A 295 24.24 1.19 33.02
C TYR A 295 23.39 2.10 32.14
N LEU A 296 22.47 1.51 31.43
CA LEU A 296 21.61 2.20 30.46
C LEU A 296 20.16 2.06 30.89
N THR A 297 19.41 3.13 30.86
CA THR A 297 17.97 3.09 31.11
C THR A 297 17.24 4.01 30.14
N GLU A 298 16.07 3.60 29.73
CA GLU A 298 15.21 4.38 28.87
C GLU A 298 13.77 4.26 29.34
N PHE A 299 13.05 5.36 29.34
CA PHE A 299 11.64 5.43 29.59
C PHE A 299 10.94 6.16 28.45
N ASN A 300 9.85 5.59 27.96
CA ASN A 300 9.01 6.17 26.90
C ASN A 300 7.56 6.20 27.37
N ILE A 301 6.83 7.23 26.96
CA ILE A 301 5.39 7.33 27.17
C ILE A 301 4.76 7.94 25.93
N GLY A 302 3.69 7.31 25.44
CA GLY A 302 2.82 7.84 24.40
C GLY A 302 1.43 8.13 24.97
N TYR A 303 0.89 9.31 24.67
CA TYR A 303 -0.50 9.67 24.89
C TYR A 303 -1.10 10.03 23.54
N ASN A 304 -1.83 9.08 22.96
CA ASN A 304 -2.26 9.11 21.58
C ASN A 304 -3.77 9.13 21.47
N GLY A 305 -4.30 9.91 20.52
CA GLY A 305 -5.72 10.08 20.28
C GLY A 305 -6.10 9.70 18.84
N SER A 306 -7.16 8.92 18.69
CA SER A 306 -7.74 8.49 17.42
C SER A 306 -9.23 8.84 17.33
N GLU A 307 -9.68 9.25 16.16
CA GLU A 307 -11.09 9.52 15.87
C GLU A 307 -11.91 8.23 15.66
N ASN A 308 -11.28 7.08 15.57
CA ASN A 308 -11.98 5.80 15.44
C ASN A 308 -12.81 5.43 16.67
N PHE A 309 -12.58 6.10 17.81
CA PHE A 309 -13.27 5.86 19.06
C PHE A 309 -14.15 7.04 19.47
N ALA A 310 -15.20 6.75 20.24
CA ALA A 310 -16.11 7.75 20.78
C ALA A 310 -15.40 8.77 21.70
N PRO A 311 -15.93 10.00 21.81
CA PRO A 311 -15.46 10.94 22.82
C PRO A 311 -15.43 10.28 24.22
N GLY A 312 -14.30 10.37 24.92
CA GLY A 312 -14.03 9.65 26.18
C GLY A 312 -13.11 8.45 26.03
N ASN A 313 -13.15 7.71 24.90
CA ASN A 313 -12.31 6.55 24.65
C ASN A 313 -11.20 6.83 23.61
N ARG A 314 -11.14 8.06 23.08
CA ARG A 314 -10.19 8.42 22.00
C ARG A 314 -8.74 8.31 22.37
N TYR A 315 -8.40 8.55 23.63
CA TYR A 315 -7.01 8.65 24.07
C TYR A 315 -6.56 7.42 24.82
N GLY A 316 -5.40 6.89 24.44
CA GLY A 316 -4.70 5.80 25.09
C GLY A 316 -3.33 6.23 25.61
N VAL A 317 -2.92 5.67 26.77
CA VAL A 317 -1.61 5.87 27.38
C VAL A 317 -0.78 4.61 27.22
N PHE A 318 0.43 4.76 26.66
CA PHE A 318 1.29 3.65 26.29
C PHE A 318 2.72 3.84 26.84
N PRO A 319 2.96 3.45 28.12
CA PRO A 319 4.28 3.52 28.72
C PRO A 319 5.15 2.34 28.30
N ALA A 320 6.47 2.58 28.20
CA ALA A 320 7.48 1.56 27.99
C ALA A 320 8.77 1.93 28.72
N GLY A 321 9.51 0.92 29.17
CA GLY A 321 10.81 1.10 29.82
C GLY A 321 11.78 0.01 29.42
N SER A 322 13.07 0.35 29.42
CA SER A 322 14.12 -0.61 29.19
C SER A 322 15.36 -0.32 30.04
N ILE A 323 16.08 -1.38 30.35
CA ILE A 323 17.36 -1.33 31.06
C ILE A 323 18.40 -2.12 30.27
N GLY A 324 19.64 -1.66 30.31
CA GLY A 324 20.80 -2.36 29.73
C GLY A 324 21.99 -2.28 30.65
N TRP A 325 22.73 -3.37 30.73
CA TRP A 325 23.95 -3.46 31.49
C TRP A 325 25.08 -4.01 30.60
N VAL A 326 26.11 -3.18 30.40
CA VAL A 326 27.30 -3.55 29.63
C VAL A 326 28.31 -4.18 30.59
N ILE A 327 28.15 -5.49 30.82
CA ILE A 327 28.94 -6.27 31.78
C ILE A 327 30.44 -6.24 31.42
N SER A 328 30.76 -6.32 30.12
CA SER A 328 32.15 -6.31 29.65
C SER A 328 32.95 -5.07 30.07
N ARG A 329 32.27 -3.97 30.43
CA ARG A 329 32.92 -2.74 30.92
C ARG A 329 33.16 -2.71 32.44
N GLU A 330 32.75 -3.77 33.15
CA GLU A 330 32.97 -3.83 34.58
C GLU A 330 34.40 -4.19 34.94
N ALA A 331 34.83 -3.72 36.10
CA ALA A 331 36.23 -3.94 36.56
C ALA A 331 36.57 -5.43 36.71
N PHE A 332 35.61 -6.25 37.08
CA PHE A 332 35.83 -7.69 37.24
C PHE A 332 35.94 -8.44 35.90
N MET A 333 35.59 -7.80 34.78
CA MET A 333 35.69 -8.39 33.43
C MET A 333 37.00 -8.02 32.70
N LYS A 334 37.88 -7.24 33.26
CA LYS A 334 39.16 -6.83 32.63
C LYS A 334 40.03 -7.99 32.17
N GLY A 335 39.93 -9.14 32.75
CA GLY A 335 40.70 -10.34 32.35
C GLY A 335 40.15 -11.07 31.11
N THR A 336 38.92 -10.75 30.68
CA THR A 336 38.21 -11.42 29.55
C THR A 336 38.37 -10.70 28.22
N GLU A 337 38.98 -9.51 28.19
CA GLU A 337 39.12 -8.64 27.00
C GLU A 337 39.77 -9.34 25.80
N LYS A 338 40.55 -10.41 26.05
CA LYS A 338 41.26 -11.15 24.98
C LYS A 338 40.34 -11.96 24.10
N TRP A 339 39.17 -12.34 24.60
CA TRP A 339 38.21 -13.22 23.90
C TRP A 339 36.78 -12.68 23.93
N LEU A 340 36.44 -11.79 24.85
CA LEU A 340 35.09 -11.19 24.99
C LEU A 340 35.22 -9.67 24.83
N ASP A 341 34.85 -9.16 23.66
CA ASP A 341 34.94 -7.74 23.32
C ASP A 341 33.78 -6.94 23.91
N ASN A 342 32.58 -7.52 23.89
CA ASN A 342 31.39 -6.90 24.43
C ASN A 342 30.43 -7.95 24.97
N LEU A 343 29.86 -7.68 26.13
CA LEU A 343 28.72 -8.43 26.68
C LEU A 343 27.76 -7.42 27.29
N LYS A 344 26.55 -7.39 26.73
CA LYS A 344 25.45 -6.53 27.18
C LYS A 344 24.21 -7.35 27.48
N LEU A 345 23.64 -7.21 28.66
CA LEU A 345 22.31 -7.67 28.98
C LEU A 345 21.30 -6.55 28.77
N ARG A 346 20.11 -6.91 28.32
CA ARG A 346 19.00 -5.97 28.11
C ARG A 346 17.66 -6.57 28.51
N ALA A 347 16.81 -5.73 29.04
CA ALA A 347 15.43 -6.08 29.31
C ALA A 347 14.53 -4.88 29.00
N SER A 348 13.37 -5.16 28.45
CA SER A 348 12.36 -4.14 28.17
C SER A 348 10.96 -4.65 28.46
N PHE A 349 10.11 -3.73 28.87
CA PHE A 349 8.69 -3.93 29.05
C PHE A 349 7.95 -2.71 28.52
N GLY A 350 6.85 -2.94 27.76
CA GLY A 350 6.06 -1.84 27.23
C GLY A 350 4.64 -2.23 26.91
N LEU A 351 3.78 -1.22 26.90
CA LEU A 351 2.42 -1.28 26.43
C LEU A 351 2.34 -0.57 25.07
N VAL A 352 1.77 -1.22 24.08
CA VAL A 352 1.53 -0.68 22.73
C VAL A 352 0.05 -0.72 22.45
N GLY A 353 -0.48 0.32 21.76
CA GLY A 353 -1.87 0.39 21.33
C GLY A 353 -2.01 0.38 19.83
N SER A 354 -3.14 -0.16 19.35
CA SER A 354 -3.61 -0.05 17.96
C SER A 354 -5.03 0.50 17.95
N ASP A 355 -5.30 1.43 17.03
CA ASP A 355 -6.63 2.02 16.82
C ASP A 355 -7.33 1.46 15.57
N LYS A 356 -6.76 0.42 14.96
CA LYS A 356 -7.28 -0.23 13.77
C LYS A 356 -8.49 -1.08 14.12
N ILE A 357 -9.65 -0.77 13.51
CA ILE A 357 -10.89 -1.51 13.76
C ILE A 357 -10.93 -2.81 12.96
N SER A 358 -10.62 -2.74 11.66
CA SER A 358 -10.56 -3.92 10.79
C SER A 358 -9.52 -3.72 9.67
N ASP A 359 -9.33 -4.73 8.82
CA ASP A 359 -8.53 -4.60 7.60
C ASP A 359 -9.24 -3.79 6.51
N ASN A 360 -10.55 -3.64 6.61
CA ASN A 360 -11.33 -2.79 5.73
C ASN A 360 -11.23 -1.32 6.17
N ASN A 361 -10.71 -0.46 5.30
CA ASN A 361 -10.59 0.97 5.58
C ASN A 361 -11.93 1.70 5.73
N ASP A 362 -13.05 1.06 5.42
CA ASP A 362 -14.39 1.63 5.53
C ASP A 362 -15.00 1.46 6.92
N ASP A 363 -14.45 0.57 7.76
CA ASP A 363 -14.91 0.29 9.12
C ASP A 363 -14.39 1.34 10.12
N ARG A 364 -14.73 2.60 9.87
CA ARG A 364 -14.42 3.73 10.77
C ARG A 364 -15.66 4.12 11.54
N PHE A 365 -15.45 4.79 12.67
CA PHE A 365 -16.54 5.34 13.47
C PHE A 365 -17.58 4.29 13.92
N ALA A 366 -17.14 3.07 14.21
CA ALA A 366 -17.99 1.97 14.63
C ALA A 366 -18.78 2.25 15.93
N TYR A 367 -18.53 3.41 16.56
CA TYR A 367 -19.32 3.92 17.67
C TYR A 367 -20.57 4.68 17.24
N LEU A 368 -20.76 4.91 15.92
CA LEU A 368 -21.95 5.53 15.34
C LEU A 368 -22.82 4.46 14.67
N GLN A 369 -24.14 4.65 14.71
CA GLN A 369 -25.06 3.81 13.95
C GLN A 369 -25.05 4.25 12.48
N PHE A 370 -24.73 3.33 11.59
CA PHE A 370 -24.82 3.52 10.15
C PHE A 370 -26.04 2.83 9.57
N PHE A 371 -26.54 3.39 8.47
CA PHE A 371 -27.59 2.82 7.65
C PHE A 371 -27.00 2.54 6.28
N GLN A 372 -27.40 1.44 5.68
CA GLN A 372 -26.94 1.00 4.37
C GLN A 372 -28.15 0.63 3.48
N GLY A 373 -27.92 0.48 2.18
CA GLY A 373 -28.94 0.01 1.26
C GLY A 373 -29.48 -1.36 1.71
N GLY A 374 -30.77 -1.47 1.83
CA GLY A 374 -31.47 -2.72 2.10
C GLY A 374 -32.07 -3.32 0.82
N ASP A 375 -32.82 -4.40 0.99
CA ASP A 375 -33.54 -5.01 -0.10
C ASP A 375 -34.63 -4.06 -0.65
N GLY A 376 -34.75 -4.04 -1.96
CA GLY A 376 -35.74 -3.19 -2.61
C GLY A 376 -37.19 -3.67 -2.39
N TYR A 377 -38.12 -2.74 -2.43
CA TYR A 377 -39.57 -3.04 -2.42
C TYR A 377 -40.15 -2.84 -3.81
N SER A 378 -41.01 -3.74 -4.22
CA SER A 378 -41.88 -3.53 -5.37
C SER A 378 -43.33 -3.43 -4.90
N PHE A 379 -44.05 -2.40 -5.33
CA PHE A 379 -45.45 -2.23 -5.08
C PHE A 379 -46.24 -2.60 -6.34
N GLY A 380 -47.28 -3.41 -6.17
CA GLY A 380 -48.21 -3.78 -7.23
C GLY A 380 -48.05 -5.21 -7.76
N PHE A 381 -48.95 -5.60 -8.68
CA PHE A 381 -48.96 -6.93 -9.31
C PHE A 381 -47.96 -7.09 -10.45
N ASN A 382 -47.25 -6.03 -10.84
CA ASN A 382 -46.25 -6.10 -11.90
C ASN A 382 -44.90 -6.44 -11.31
N GLU A 383 -44.37 -7.59 -11.64
CA GLU A 383 -42.99 -8.02 -11.34
C GLU A 383 -41.91 -7.05 -11.92
N PHE A 384 -42.33 -6.12 -12.75
CA PHE A 384 -41.49 -5.09 -13.39
C PHE A 384 -41.76 -3.68 -12.85
N GLY A 385 -42.39 -3.55 -11.69
CA GLY A 385 -42.53 -2.24 -11.03
C GLY A 385 -41.16 -1.68 -10.63
N SER A 386 -41.00 -0.37 -10.74
CA SER A 386 -39.80 0.34 -10.24
C SER A 386 -39.56 -0.08 -8.79
N GLY A 387 -38.49 -0.83 -8.58
CA GLY A 387 -38.08 -1.20 -7.23
C GLY A 387 -37.61 0.07 -6.48
N TYR A 388 -38.09 0.23 -5.28
CA TYR A 388 -37.59 1.25 -4.36
C TYR A 388 -36.52 0.62 -3.48
N ASP A 389 -35.33 1.22 -3.44
CA ASP A 389 -34.28 0.77 -2.57
C ASP A 389 -34.69 0.97 -1.11
N GLY A 390 -34.62 -0.11 -0.34
CA GLY A 390 -34.84 -0.06 1.10
C GLY A 390 -33.62 0.46 1.86
N LEU A 391 -33.85 0.88 3.10
CA LEU A 391 -32.78 1.18 4.04
C LEU A 391 -32.81 0.13 5.15
N LYS A 392 -31.63 -0.40 5.49
CA LYS A 392 -31.45 -1.26 6.67
C LYS A 392 -30.35 -0.69 7.57
N GLU A 393 -30.45 -1.02 8.83
CA GLU A 393 -29.40 -0.70 9.78
C GLU A 393 -28.18 -1.58 9.49
N GLY A 394 -26.98 -1.00 9.52
CA GLY A 394 -25.71 -1.72 9.50
C GLY A 394 -25.36 -2.31 10.86
N ASN A 395 -24.08 -2.51 11.10
CA ASN A 395 -23.58 -3.01 12.38
C ASN A 395 -24.10 -2.18 13.56
N PHE A 396 -24.36 -2.83 14.67
CA PHE A 396 -24.71 -2.11 15.90
C PHE A 396 -23.59 -1.17 16.31
N ALA A 397 -23.94 0.06 16.67
CA ALA A 397 -23.01 1.03 17.22
C ALA A 397 -22.43 0.57 18.56
N ASN A 398 -21.12 0.67 18.73
CA ASN A 398 -20.49 0.40 20.03
C ASN A 398 -19.70 1.61 20.54
N PRO A 399 -20.30 2.49 21.35
CA PRO A 399 -19.62 3.66 21.90
C PRO A 399 -18.53 3.31 22.93
N ASN A 400 -18.49 2.08 23.41
CA ASN A 400 -17.48 1.60 24.38
C ASN A 400 -16.21 1.04 23.72
N LEU A 401 -16.15 1.06 22.41
CA LEU A 401 -14.97 0.60 21.68
C LEU A 401 -13.73 1.41 22.06
N THR A 402 -12.62 0.72 22.31
CA THR A 402 -11.36 1.32 22.73
C THR A 402 -10.16 0.66 22.05
N TRP A 403 -8.97 1.15 22.36
CA TRP A 403 -7.70 0.70 21.82
C TRP A 403 -7.46 -0.80 22.07
N GLU A 404 -7.06 -1.52 21.05
CA GLU A 404 -6.39 -2.81 21.19
C GLU A 404 -5.04 -2.57 21.88
N LYS A 405 -4.65 -3.46 22.82
CA LYS A 405 -3.44 -3.31 23.61
C LYS A 405 -2.56 -4.55 23.55
N ALA A 406 -1.25 -4.33 23.50
CA ALA A 406 -0.25 -5.40 23.56
C ALA A 406 0.77 -5.10 24.65
N ARG A 407 0.89 -5.99 25.65
CA ARG A 407 1.99 -5.99 26.61
C ARG A 407 3.14 -6.77 26.01
N LYS A 408 4.29 -6.10 25.85
CA LYS A 408 5.49 -6.70 25.28
C LYS A 408 6.59 -6.74 26.31
N THR A 409 7.18 -7.91 26.48
CA THR A 409 8.36 -8.14 27.33
C THR A 409 9.44 -8.74 26.47
N ASN A 410 10.65 -8.22 26.57
CA ASN A 410 11.81 -8.77 25.89
C ASN A 410 12.99 -8.79 26.88
N ILE A 411 13.72 -9.91 26.95
CA ILE A 411 14.94 -10.08 27.71
C ILE A 411 15.97 -10.71 26.78
N GLY A 412 17.14 -10.09 26.68
CA GLY A 412 18.16 -10.57 25.74
C GLY A 412 19.57 -10.21 26.15
N PHE A 413 20.52 -10.75 25.42
CA PHE A 413 21.91 -10.39 25.52
C PHE A 413 22.57 -10.24 24.14
N ASP A 414 23.57 -9.39 24.10
CA ASP A 414 24.45 -9.19 22.95
C ASP A 414 25.88 -9.52 23.37
N ALA A 415 26.54 -10.45 22.70
CA ALA A 415 27.94 -10.82 22.93
C ALA A 415 28.75 -10.67 21.64
N THR A 416 29.91 -10.05 21.76
CA THR A 416 30.92 -9.99 20.68
C THR A 416 32.19 -10.60 21.18
N LEU A 417 32.76 -11.54 20.42
CA LEU A 417 33.89 -12.35 20.83
C LEU A 417 34.99 -12.34 19.75
N PHE A 418 36.22 -12.62 20.20
CA PHE A 418 37.39 -12.86 19.35
C PHE A 418 37.72 -11.71 18.40
N ASN A 419 37.76 -10.47 18.92
CA ASN A 419 38.03 -9.24 18.14
C ASN A 419 37.00 -9.05 17.01
N GLY A 420 35.72 -9.22 17.33
CA GLY A 420 34.62 -9.01 16.40
C GLY A 420 34.36 -10.13 15.40
N LYS A 421 35.04 -11.28 15.55
CA LYS A 421 34.86 -12.41 14.61
C LYS A 421 33.57 -13.17 14.82
N LEU A 422 33.00 -13.15 16.02
CA LEU A 422 31.74 -13.80 16.34
C LEU A 422 30.87 -12.82 17.12
N THR A 423 29.68 -12.57 16.59
CA THR A 423 28.65 -11.81 17.30
C THR A 423 27.42 -12.69 17.49
N ILE A 424 26.93 -12.76 18.72
CA ILE A 424 25.77 -13.53 19.12
C ILE A 424 24.77 -12.55 19.73
N ALA A 425 23.53 -12.57 19.27
CA ALA A 425 22.41 -11.89 19.89
C ALA A 425 21.32 -12.94 20.16
N ALA A 426 20.77 -12.94 21.36
CA ALA A 426 19.65 -13.82 21.68
C ALA A 426 18.63 -13.08 22.53
N ASP A 427 17.38 -13.27 22.22
CA ASP A 427 16.23 -12.64 22.83
C ASP A 427 15.17 -13.67 23.17
N TYR A 428 14.63 -13.59 24.37
CA TYR A 428 13.33 -14.14 24.71
C TYR A 428 12.30 -13.03 24.67
N PHE A 429 11.23 -13.21 23.91
CA PHE A 429 10.12 -12.27 23.88
C PHE A 429 8.81 -12.92 24.27
N ARG A 430 7.94 -12.11 24.89
CA ARG A 430 6.54 -12.45 25.16
C ARG A 430 5.67 -11.25 24.84
N GLU A 431 4.63 -11.49 24.03
CA GLU A 431 3.58 -10.53 23.72
C GLU A 431 2.24 -11.10 24.18
N HIS A 432 1.54 -10.35 25.02
CA HIS A 432 0.16 -10.61 25.40
C HIS A 432 -0.69 -9.48 24.83
N ARG A 433 -1.45 -9.81 23.79
CA ARG A 433 -2.34 -8.90 23.10
C ARG A 433 -3.76 -9.15 23.61
N TYR A 434 -4.44 -8.09 24.01
CA TYR A 434 -5.78 -8.13 24.59
C TYR A 434 -6.59 -6.91 24.13
N ASP A 435 -7.89 -6.95 24.41
CA ASP A 435 -8.84 -5.96 23.87
C ASP A 435 -8.80 -5.89 22.33
N ILE A 436 -8.46 -7.00 21.64
CA ILE A 436 -8.42 -7.06 20.18
C ILE A 436 -9.84 -6.83 19.67
N ILE A 437 -9.94 -5.94 18.69
CA ILE A 437 -11.22 -5.61 18.09
C ILE A 437 -11.62 -6.72 17.13
N THR A 438 -12.78 -7.32 17.37
CA THR A 438 -13.35 -8.41 16.56
C THR A 438 -14.82 -8.10 16.25
N THR A 439 -15.33 -8.69 15.18
CA THR A 439 -16.78 -8.74 14.92
C THR A 439 -17.36 -9.99 15.54
N LEU A 440 -18.57 -9.92 16.07
CA LEU A 440 -19.29 -11.09 16.58
C LEU A 440 -20.00 -11.85 15.44
N SER A 441 -19.88 -11.41 14.20
CA SER A 441 -20.60 -11.93 13.03
C SER A 441 -19.97 -13.15 12.37
N ASP A 442 -18.76 -13.56 12.77
CA ASP A 442 -18.16 -14.77 12.20
C ASP A 442 -18.82 -16.02 12.77
N GLY A 443 -19.76 -16.53 12.01
CA GLY A 443 -20.54 -17.73 12.16
C GLY A 443 -20.13 -18.66 13.29
N ASP A 444 -20.93 -18.91 14.25
CA ASP A 444 -20.85 -19.75 15.44
C ASP A 444 -20.58 -19.05 16.79
N LYS A 445 -20.37 -17.77 16.84
CA LYS A 445 -19.66 -17.28 18.00
C LYS A 445 -20.37 -16.12 18.66
N MET A 446 -21.32 -16.43 19.43
CA MET A 446 -21.85 -15.49 20.42
C MET A 446 -23.19 -14.82 20.13
N GLY A 447 -24.21 -15.60 19.90
CA GLY A 447 -25.49 -15.21 20.47
C GLY A 447 -26.21 -14.00 19.88
N TYR A 448 -25.78 -13.50 18.72
CA TYR A 448 -26.58 -12.60 17.92
C TYR A 448 -27.37 -13.44 16.91
N PRO A 449 -28.62 -13.76 17.17
CA PRO A 449 -29.41 -14.52 16.23
C PRO A 449 -29.73 -13.63 15.02
N ASP A 450 -29.65 -14.20 13.82
CA ASP A 450 -29.99 -13.53 12.55
C ASP A 450 -31.38 -12.89 12.54
N ILE A 451 -32.29 -13.38 13.39
CA ILE A 451 -33.65 -12.85 13.57
C ILE A 451 -33.65 -11.39 14.07
N VAL A 452 -32.55 -10.90 14.63
CA VAL A 452 -32.42 -9.48 15.06
C VAL A 452 -32.30 -8.55 13.86
N GLY A 453 -31.91 -9.09 12.68
CA GLY A 453 -31.88 -8.35 11.41
C GLY A 453 -30.79 -7.27 11.33
N LYS A 454 -29.81 -7.28 12.24
CA LYS A 454 -28.66 -6.37 12.26
C LYS A 454 -27.36 -7.14 12.31
N ASP A 455 -26.34 -6.57 11.71
CA ASP A 455 -24.98 -7.10 11.81
C ASP A 455 -24.41 -6.85 13.22
N ALA A 456 -23.64 -7.80 13.71
CA ALA A 456 -23.05 -7.73 15.05
C ALA A 456 -22.10 -6.54 15.20
N PRO A 457 -22.00 -5.95 16.40
CA PRO A 457 -21.09 -4.84 16.64
C PRO A 457 -19.61 -5.29 16.66
N PHE A 458 -18.73 -4.34 16.43
CA PHE A 458 -17.31 -4.50 16.80
C PHE A 458 -17.17 -4.44 18.32
N VAL A 459 -16.37 -5.33 18.89
CA VAL A 459 -16.14 -5.42 20.33
C VAL A 459 -14.66 -5.69 20.65
N ASN A 460 -14.20 -5.24 21.81
CA ASN A 460 -12.88 -5.54 22.32
C ASN A 460 -12.89 -6.87 23.11
N SER A 461 -12.81 -8.02 22.44
CA SER A 461 -12.95 -9.33 23.06
C SER A 461 -11.83 -10.33 22.77
N GLY A 462 -11.02 -10.07 21.74
CA GLY A 462 -9.97 -11.01 21.34
C GLY A 462 -8.75 -10.96 22.26
N ILE A 463 -8.11 -12.12 22.46
CA ILE A 463 -6.86 -12.27 23.19
C ILE A 463 -5.93 -13.17 22.39
N VAL A 464 -4.67 -12.77 22.27
CA VAL A 464 -3.61 -13.57 21.63
C VAL A 464 -2.34 -13.50 22.45
N ASP A 465 -1.78 -14.65 22.76
CA ASP A 465 -0.45 -14.79 23.38
C ASP A 465 0.55 -15.28 22.33
N ASN A 466 1.69 -14.61 22.28
CA ASN A 466 2.82 -14.99 21.43
C ASN A 466 4.11 -14.92 22.24
N GLN A 467 4.95 -15.94 22.14
CA GLN A 467 6.25 -15.97 22.79
C GLN A 467 7.24 -16.77 21.97
N GLY A 468 8.51 -16.43 22.07
CA GLY A 468 9.54 -17.10 21.32
C GLY A 468 10.94 -16.71 21.74
N ILE A 469 11.90 -17.32 21.07
CA ILE A 469 13.33 -17.02 21.20
C ILE A 469 13.85 -16.71 19.80
N ASP A 470 14.54 -15.57 19.69
CA ASP A 470 15.26 -15.16 18.51
C ASP A 470 16.76 -15.22 18.76
N PHE A 471 17.54 -15.69 17.78
CA PHE A 471 19.00 -15.76 17.87
C PHE A 471 19.66 -15.64 16.49
#